data_e8d4e82948a6b5929760d4ea57ce6f76
#
_entry.id   e8d4e82948a6b5929760d4ea57ce6f76
#
_cell.length_a   1.000
_cell.length_b   1.000
_cell.length_c   1.000
_cell.angle_alpha   90.00
_cell.angle_beta   90.00
_cell.angle_gamma   90.00
#
_symmetry.space_group_name_H-M   'P 1'
#
loop_
_entity.id
_entity.type
_entity.pdbx_description
1 polymer ?
#
loop_
_entity_poly.entity_id
_entity_poly.type
_entity_poly.pdbx_seq_one_letter_code
_entity_poly.pdbx_strand_id
1 'polypeptide(L)'
;MIFDSHSHTKFSADSDMTADDALAAARGQGIGLVLTEHLDVDFPGELDYSFDPETYWKTYEPLRGDGLRLGIEVGMQAATVDASRAFVARAPFDLVIGSVHLLSGVDIYERECFEGREKEDIYREYFRAMAESIASHDFIDVLGHIDYIARTAPYKNPELSYGAFADEIDAVLRAAVDHDVVLELNTRRLGTRRALKELAPIYTRYRELGGTCVTLGSDAHDAQAIGANFAIAEDFAQAMHLRIVTFCERKCEFC
;
A
#
# COMPACT_ATOMS: atom_id res chain seq x y z
N MET A 1 4.84 -7.17 18.17
CA MET A 1 5.92 -6.31 17.58
C MET A 1 5.29 -5.60 16.41
N ILE A 2 5.45 -4.28 16.30
CA ILE A 2 4.98 -3.51 15.13
C ILE A 2 5.85 -3.85 13.93
N PHE A 3 5.22 -3.97 12.76
CA PHE A 3 5.91 -4.24 11.50
C PHE A 3 5.77 -3.04 10.56
N ASP A 4 6.85 -2.73 9.85
CA ASP A 4 6.77 -2.00 8.61
C ASP A 4 6.34 -2.99 7.53
N SER A 5 5.05 -2.91 7.17
CA SER A 5 4.41 -3.90 6.32
C SER A 5 4.51 -3.57 4.83
N HIS A 6 5.27 -2.52 4.46
CA HIS A 6 5.41 -2.10 3.07
C HIS A 6 6.81 -1.51 2.82
N SER A 7 7.66 -2.27 2.15
CA SER A 7 9.02 -1.85 1.80
C SER A 7 9.57 -2.62 0.59
N HIS A 8 10.46 -2.00 -0.15
CA HIS A 8 10.99 -2.49 -1.42
C HIS A 8 12.49 -2.66 -1.38
N THR A 9 12.98 -3.76 -1.94
CA THR A 9 14.40 -4.02 -2.11
C THR A 9 14.79 -4.02 -3.59
N LYS A 10 16.01 -4.42 -3.87
CA LYS A 10 16.54 -4.56 -5.25
C LYS A 10 15.78 -5.53 -6.17
N PHE A 11 14.74 -6.20 -5.70
CA PHE A 11 13.80 -6.95 -6.55
C PHE A 11 12.74 -6.04 -7.16
N SER A 12 12.53 -4.84 -6.62
CA SER A 12 11.72 -3.79 -7.24
C SER A 12 12.59 -2.92 -8.14
N ALA A 13 12.10 -2.60 -9.35
CA ALA A 13 12.88 -1.92 -10.39
C ALA A 13 13.34 -0.50 -10.00
N ASP A 14 12.73 0.10 -8.99
CA ASP A 14 12.95 1.46 -8.49
C ASP A 14 13.62 1.51 -7.11
N SER A 15 14.16 0.39 -6.63
CA SER A 15 14.88 0.33 -5.36
C SER A 15 16.24 -0.37 -5.49
N ASP A 16 17.28 0.27 -4.96
CA ASP A 16 18.61 -0.32 -4.80
C ASP A 16 18.87 -0.86 -3.37
N MET A 17 17.85 -0.79 -2.48
CA MET A 17 18.00 -1.19 -1.08
C MET A 17 18.25 -2.70 -0.97
N THR A 18 19.26 -3.08 -0.19
CA THR A 18 19.50 -4.50 0.12
C THR A 18 18.62 -4.94 1.29
N ALA A 19 18.26 -6.24 1.34
CA ALA A 19 17.54 -6.78 2.50
C ALA A 19 18.33 -6.63 3.80
N ASP A 20 19.67 -6.69 3.75
CA ASP A 20 20.51 -6.51 4.93
C ASP A 20 20.42 -5.07 5.47
N ASP A 21 20.43 -4.06 4.60
CA ASP A 21 20.28 -2.66 4.98
C ASP A 21 18.88 -2.39 5.55
N ALA A 22 17.83 -2.92 4.91
CA ALA A 22 16.45 -2.82 5.36
C ALA A 22 16.27 -3.46 6.76
N LEU A 23 16.79 -4.67 6.96
CA LEU A 23 16.75 -5.37 8.25
C LEU A 23 17.57 -4.67 9.33
N ALA A 24 18.72 -4.09 8.98
CA ALA A 24 19.51 -3.32 9.94
C ALA A 24 18.76 -2.07 10.39
N ALA A 25 18.09 -1.37 9.48
CA ALA A 25 17.27 -0.20 9.80
C ALA A 25 16.07 -0.56 10.69
N ALA A 26 15.33 -1.62 10.35
CA ALA A 26 14.19 -2.09 11.14
C ALA A 26 14.61 -2.51 12.56
N ARG A 27 15.70 -3.30 12.69
CA ARG A 27 16.26 -3.69 13.99
C ARG A 27 16.71 -2.50 14.82
N GLY A 28 17.28 -1.47 14.19
CA GLY A 28 17.70 -0.23 14.85
C GLY A 28 16.52 0.52 15.49
N GLN A 29 15.32 0.33 14.99
CA GLN A 29 14.07 0.91 15.49
C GLN A 29 13.25 -0.05 16.35
N GLY A 30 13.67 -1.32 16.47
CA GLY A 30 12.93 -2.33 17.24
C GLY A 30 11.62 -2.77 16.60
N ILE A 31 11.49 -2.65 15.27
CA ILE A 31 10.31 -3.06 14.50
C ILE A 31 10.62 -4.29 13.64
N GLY A 32 9.58 -5.01 13.24
CA GLY A 32 9.66 -6.04 12.20
C GLY A 32 9.50 -5.42 10.80
N LEU A 33 9.74 -6.22 9.78
CA LEU A 33 9.73 -5.80 8.38
C LEU A 33 8.99 -6.81 7.51
N VAL A 34 8.22 -6.33 6.54
CA VAL A 34 7.73 -7.12 5.41
C VAL A 34 8.30 -6.54 4.13
N LEU A 35 9.03 -7.36 3.37
CA LEU A 35 9.49 -6.98 2.03
C LEU A 35 8.34 -7.23 1.05
N THR A 36 7.93 -6.21 0.29
CA THR A 36 6.76 -6.22 -0.58
C THR A 36 7.11 -5.69 -1.96
N GLU A 37 7.83 -6.49 -2.72
CA GLU A 37 8.31 -6.06 -4.04
C GLU A 37 7.17 -5.78 -5.01
N HIS A 38 7.39 -4.85 -5.94
CA HIS A 38 6.41 -4.48 -6.96
C HIS A 38 6.09 -5.60 -7.94
N LEU A 39 4.81 -5.77 -8.20
CA LEU A 39 4.28 -6.49 -9.35
C LEU A 39 3.24 -5.64 -10.06
N ASP A 40 3.61 -4.96 -11.10
CA ASP A 40 2.70 -4.24 -11.98
C ASP A 40 2.72 -4.87 -13.38
N VAL A 41 1.80 -5.80 -13.62
CA VAL A 41 1.70 -6.52 -14.91
C VAL A 41 1.30 -5.54 -16.01
N ASP A 42 2.00 -5.61 -17.15
CA ASP A 42 1.79 -4.71 -18.29
C ASP A 42 1.96 -3.22 -17.95
N PHE A 43 2.88 -2.90 -17.02
CA PHE A 43 3.17 -1.52 -16.67
C PHE A 43 3.72 -0.75 -17.88
N PRO A 44 3.24 0.47 -18.17
CA PRO A 44 3.75 1.27 -19.29
C PRO A 44 5.15 1.81 -19.01
N GLY A 45 5.97 1.94 -20.03
CA GLY A 45 7.30 2.54 -19.92
C GLY A 45 8.45 1.54 -20.04
N GLU A 46 9.65 1.97 -19.61
CA GLU A 46 10.89 1.21 -19.78
C GLU A 46 11.23 0.29 -18.60
N LEU A 47 10.66 0.56 -17.42
CA LEU A 47 10.91 -0.22 -16.21
C LEU A 47 10.00 -1.46 -16.18
N ASP A 48 10.60 -2.60 -15.84
CA ASP A 48 9.87 -3.84 -15.61
C ASP A 48 9.58 -3.97 -14.10
N TYR A 49 8.36 -3.64 -13.69
CA TYR A 49 7.88 -3.82 -12.32
C TYR A 49 7.39 -5.25 -12.10
N SER A 50 8.23 -6.22 -12.45
CA SER A 50 8.04 -7.63 -12.14
C SER A 50 9.35 -8.26 -11.66
N PHE A 51 9.24 -9.42 -11.02
CA PHE A 51 10.40 -10.19 -10.57
C PHE A 51 10.08 -11.68 -10.68
N ASP A 52 11.08 -12.56 -10.51
CA ASP A 52 10.78 -13.98 -10.39
C ASP A 52 10.47 -14.36 -8.94
N PRO A 53 9.21 -14.70 -8.60
CA PRO A 53 8.80 -14.94 -7.22
C PRO A 53 9.50 -16.15 -6.58
N GLU A 54 9.91 -17.14 -7.37
CA GLU A 54 10.63 -18.30 -6.87
C GLU A 54 12.07 -17.92 -6.47
N THR A 55 12.73 -17.08 -7.28
CA THR A 55 14.06 -16.54 -6.97
C THR A 55 14.01 -15.61 -5.76
N TYR A 56 13.01 -14.73 -5.68
CA TYR A 56 12.76 -13.86 -4.53
C TYR A 56 12.61 -14.70 -3.24
N TRP A 57 11.70 -15.68 -3.28
CA TRP A 57 11.45 -16.55 -2.14
C TRP A 57 12.72 -17.29 -1.71
N LYS A 58 13.38 -17.98 -2.64
CA LYS A 58 14.62 -18.71 -2.37
C LYS A 58 15.74 -17.84 -1.79
N THR A 59 15.78 -16.59 -2.19
CA THR A 59 16.80 -15.62 -1.73
C THR A 59 16.53 -15.18 -0.30
N TYR A 60 15.27 -14.91 0.05
CA TYR A 60 14.92 -14.27 1.31
C TYR A 60 14.30 -15.20 2.35
N GLU A 61 13.78 -16.38 1.98
CA GLU A 61 13.27 -17.38 2.93
C GLU A 61 14.25 -17.71 4.06
N PRO A 62 15.58 -17.86 3.83
CA PRO A 62 16.53 -18.12 4.90
C PRO A 62 16.64 -16.99 5.94
N LEU A 63 16.19 -15.79 5.62
CA LEU A 63 16.16 -14.62 6.51
C LEU A 63 14.81 -14.47 7.22
N ARG A 64 13.77 -15.19 6.75
CA ARG A 64 12.40 -15.11 7.28
C ARG A 64 12.35 -15.61 8.72
N GLY A 65 11.57 -14.94 9.56
CA GLY A 65 11.41 -15.29 10.98
C GLY A 65 10.60 -14.24 11.74
N ASP A 66 10.79 -14.16 13.03
CA ASP A 66 10.01 -13.28 13.93
C ASP A 66 10.10 -11.79 13.54
N GLY A 67 11.18 -11.36 12.90
CA GLY A 67 11.43 -9.96 12.52
C GLY A 67 11.37 -9.70 11.01
N LEU A 68 11.20 -10.71 10.17
CA LEU A 68 11.10 -10.57 8.71
C LEU A 68 10.02 -11.48 8.15
N ARG A 69 9.19 -10.89 7.28
CA ARG A 69 8.17 -11.56 6.47
C ARG A 69 8.34 -11.18 5.00
N LEU A 70 7.79 -12.00 4.13
CA LEU A 70 7.92 -11.86 2.69
C LEU A 70 6.55 -11.65 2.07
N GLY A 71 6.35 -10.49 1.50
CA GLY A 71 5.10 -10.08 0.85
C GLY A 71 5.30 -9.67 -0.59
N ILE A 72 4.28 -9.06 -1.14
CA ILE A 72 4.26 -8.51 -2.49
C ILE A 72 3.29 -7.34 -2.55
N GLU A 73 3.62 -6.30 -3.32
CA GLU A 73 2.69 -5.25 -3.70
C GLU A 73 2.26 -5.43 -5.16
N VAL A 74 0.97 -5.59 -5.37
CA VAL A 74 0.36 -5.84 -6.68
C VAL A 74 -0.33 -4.58 -7.19
N GLY A 75 0.11 -4.06 -8.32
CA GLY A 75 -0.60 -3.03 -9.06
C GLY A 75 -1.88 -3.59 -9.64
N MET A 76 -3.01 -3.12 -9.11
CA MET A 76 -4.33 -3.63 -9.45
C MET A 76 -4.86 -2.99 -10.74
N GLN A 77 -5.11 -3.83 -11.72
CA GLN A 77 -5.73 -3.44 -12.99
C GLN A 77 -6.74 -4.50 -13.42
N ALA A 78 -7.91 -4.09 -13.89
CA ALA A 78 -8.97 -5.03 -14.32
C ALA A 78 -8.51 -5.99 -15.44
N ALA A 79 -7.63 -5.53 -16.33
CA ALA A 79 -7.13 -6.34 -17.45
C ALA A 79 -6.12 -7.42 -17.02
N THR A 80 -5.46 -7.29 -15.86
CA THR A 80 -4.34 -8.14 -15.44
C THR A 80 -4.64 -9.01 -14.23
N VAL A 81 -5.89 -9.04 -13.75
CA VAL A 81 -6.32 -9.79 -12.54
C VAL A 81 -5.85 -11.24 -12.56
N ASP A 82 -6.09 -11.96 -13.67
CA ASP A 82 -5.74 -13.39 -13.76
C ASP A 82 -4.22 -13.61 -13.80
N ALA A 83 -3.49 -12.72 -14.48
CA ALA A 83 -2.02 -12.78 -14.53
C ALA A 83 -1.40 -12.48 -13.15
N SER A 84 -1.89 -11.46 -12.46
CA SER A 84 -1.46 -11.12 -11.10
C SER A 84 -1.77 -12.25 -10.11
N ARG A 85 -2.96 -12.83 -10.18
CA ARG A 85 -3.34 -14.00 -9.37
C ARG A 85 -2.42 -15.19 -9.61
N ALA A 86 -2.14 -15.51 -10.88
CA ALA A 86 -1.25 -16.60 -11.24
C ALA A 86 0.18 -16.36 -10.76
N PHE A 87 0.64 -15.10 -10.77
CA PHE A 87 1.95 -14.72 -10.27
C PHE A 87 2.03 -14.91 -8.74
N VAL A 88 1.06 -14.36 -8.00
CA VAL A 88 0.99 -14.47 -6.53
C VAL A 88 0.97 -15.93 -6.07
N ALA A 89 0.32 -16.82 -6.84
CA ALA A 89 0.25 -18.25 -6.52
C ALA A 89 1.59 -19.00 -6.63
N ARG A 90 2.65 -18.38 -7.21
CA ARG A 90 3.96 -19.03 -7.41
C ARG A 90 4.85 -19.05 -6.16
N ALA A 91 4.54 -18.25 -5.14
CA ALA A 91 5.28 -18.24 -3.88
C ALA A 91 4.33 -18.09 -2.68
N PRO A 92 4.67 -18.63 -1.50
CA PRO A 92 3.80 -18.58 -0.33
C PRO A 92 3.99 -17.26 0.44
N PHE A 93 3.63 -16.13 -0.19
CA PHE A 93 3.73 -14.81 0.42
C PHE A 93 2.99 -14.72 1.75
N ASP A 94 3.57 -14.00 2.71
CA ASP A 94 2.95 -13.71 4.01
C ASP A 94 1.87 -12.65 3.91
N LEU A 95 2.02 -11.71 2.98
CA LEU A 95 1.16 -10.55 2.77
C LEU A 95 1.07 -10.22 1.28
N VAL A 96 -0.13 -9.88 0.82
CA VAL A 96 -0.36 -9.30 -0.52
C VAL A 96 -1.05 -7.94 -0.36
N ILE A 97 -0.35 -6.89 -0.74
CA ILE A 97 -0.89 -5.53 -0.84
C ILE A 97 -1.44 -5.36 -2.25
N GLY A 98 -2.61 -4.76 -2.38
CA GLY A 98 -3.16 -4.31 -3.66
C GLY A 98 -3.16 -2.80 -3.75
N SER A 99 -2.57 -2.24 -4.80
CA SER A 99 -2.39 -0.81 -5.00
C SER A 99 -2.87 -0.35 -6.37
N VAL A 100 -3.34 0.89 -6.49
CA VAL A 100 -3.70 1.49 -7.77
C VAL A 100 -2.59 2.44 -8.18
N HIS A 101 -1.74 2.01 -9.11
CA HIS A 101 -0.62 2.80 -9.64
C HIS A 101 -0.96 3.45 -10.98
N LEU A 102 -1.90 2.86 -11.73
CA LEU A 102 -2.28 3.33 -13.06
C LEU A 102 -3.73 3.80 -13.11
N LEU A 103 -3.97 4.89 -13.84
CA LEU A 103 -5.33 5.30 -14.26
C LEU A 103 -5.40 5.34 -15.78
N SER A 104 -6.36 4.62 -16.34
CA SER A 104 -6.55 4.53 -17.80
C SER A 104 -5.25 4.15 -18.55
N GLY A 105 -4.39 3.32 -17.93
CA GLY A 105 -3.11 2.87 -18.50
C GLY A 105 -1.97 3.88 -18.40
N VAL A 106 -2.13 4.96 -17.63
CA VAL A 106 -1.07 5.97 -17.38
C VAL A 106 -0.67 5.92 -15.91
N ASP A 107 0.64 5.97 -15.66
CA ASP A 107 1.19 6.00 -14.31
C ASP A 107 0.75 7.29 -13.57
N ILE A 108 0.19 7.10 -12.38
CA ILE A 108 -0.23 8.22 -11.50
C ILE A 108 0.99 9.03 -11.04
N TYR A 109 2.18 8.45 -11.04
CA TYR A 109 3.42 9.18 -10.74
C TYR A 109 3.75 10.20 -11.83
N GLU A 110 3.36 9.93 -13.07
CA GLU A 110 3.65 10.76 -14.22
C GLU A 110 2.71 11.96 -14.34
N ARG A 111 3.26 13.11 -14.71
CA ARG A 111 2.49 14.34 -14.89
C ARG A 111 1.41 14.22 -15.97
N GLU A 112 1.66 13.38 -16.97
CA GLU A 112 0.75 13.12 -18.08
C GLU A 112 -0.63 12.63 -17.59
N CYS A 113 -0.67 11.87 -16.50
CA CYS A 113 -1.91 11.39 -15.88
C CYS A 113 -2.88 12.52 -15.52
N PHE A 114 -2.37 13.72 -15.24
CA PHE A 114 -3.13 14.88 -14.79
C PHE A 114 -3.37 15.93 -15.88
N GLU A 115 -2.74 15.81 -17.06
CA GLU A 115 -2.79 16.84 -18.10
C GLU A 115 -4.21 17.08 -18.62
N GLY A 116 -4.65 18.34 -18.59
CA GLY A 116 -5.98 18.74 -19.06
C GLY A 116 -7.15 18.23 -18.21
N ARG A 117 -6.88 17.71 -17.01
CA ARG A 117 -7.89 17.13 -16.13
C ARG A 117 -8.10 17.98 -14.88
N GLU A 118 -9.36 18.14 -14.50
CA GLU A 118 -9.69 18.76 -13.22
C GLU A 118 -9.49 17.74 -12.07
N LYS A 119 -9.08 18.26 -10.91
CA LYS A 119 -8.83 17.44 -9.74
C LYS A 119 -10.00 16.54 -9.37
N GLU A 120 -11.19 17.11 -9.38
CA GLU A 120 -12.42 16.43 -8.99
C GLU A 120 -12.69 15.20 -9.87
N ASP A 121 -12.43 15.29 -11.16
CA ASP A 121 -12.71 14.22 -12.12
C ASP A 121 -11.72 13.06 -11.95
N ILE A 122 -10.42 13.36 -11.89
CA ILE A 122 -9.39 12.31 -11.77
C ILE A 122 -9.40 11.63 -10.40
N TYR A 123 -9.72 12.36 -9.32
CA TYR A 123 -9.81 11.77 -7.99
C TYR A 123 -11.04 10.86 -7.87
N ARG A 124 -12.17 11.20 -8.47
CA ARG A 124 -13.33 10.31 -8.57
C ARG A 124 -13.02 9.05 -9.35
N GLU A 125 -12.31 9.17 -10.47
CA GLU A 125 -11.86 8.02 -11.26
C GLU A 125 -10.93 7.12 -10.43
N TYR A 126 -9.97 7.72 -9.71
CA TYR A 126 -9.04 6.98 -8.84
C TYR A 126 -9.77 6.14 -7.78
N PHE A 127 -10.71 6.75 -7.05
CA PHE A 127 -11.46 6.01 -6.03
C PHE A 127 -12.38 4.94 -6.63
N ARG A 128 -13.00 5.20 -7.79
CA ARG A 128 -13.81 4.18 -8.49
C ARG A 128 -12.95 3.01 -8.93
N ALA A 129 -11.82 3.27 -9.56
CA ALA A 129 -10.86 2.23 -9.95
C ALA A 129 -10.42 1.40 -8.74
N MET A 130 -10.16 2.05 -7.61
CA MET A 130 -9.77 1.38 -6.36
C MET A 130 -10.90 0.47 -5.82
N ALA A 131 -12.14 0.95 -5.75
CA ALA A 131 -13.28 0.16 -5.28
C ALA A 131 -13.56 -1.03 -6.20
N GLU A 132 -13.52 -0.85 -7.52
CA GLU A 132 -13.70 -1.91 -8.52
C GLU A 132 -12.56 -2.94 -8.45
N SER A 133 -11.32 -2.46 -8.22
CA SER A 133 -10.15 -3.33 -8.12
C SER A 133 -10.20 -4.22 -6.87
N ILE A 134 -10.61 -3.71 -5.72
CA ILE A 134 -10.79 -4.53 -4.51
C ILE A 134 -11.77 -5.68 -4.79
N ALA A 135 -12.90 -5.39 -5.44
CA ALA A 135 -13.91 -6.39 -5.74
C ALA A 135 -13.43 -7.49 -6.71
N SER A 136 -12.48 -7.18 -7.59
CA SER A 136 -11.95 -8.12 -8.60
C SER A 136 -10.68 -8.86 -8.15
N HIS A 137 -9.92 -8.30 -7.20
CA HIS A 137 -8.66 -8.88 -6.71
C HIS A 137 -8.86 -9.55 -5.35
N ASP A 138 -9.72 -10.59 -5.29
CA ASP A 138 -10.08 -11.32 -4.06
C ASP A 138 -8.90 -12.05 -3.37
N PHE A 139 -7.69 -11.87 -3.89
CA PHE A 139 -6.45 -12.45 -3.37
C PHE A 139 -5.55 -11.43 -2.63
N ILE A 140 -5.99 -10.18 -2.46
CA ILE A 140 -5.24 -9.19 -1.66
C ILE A 140 -5.66 -9.27 -0.18
N ASP A 141 -4.75 -8.91 0.72
CA ASP A 141 -5.01 -8.80 2.17
C ASP A 141 -5.16 -7.35 2.61
N VAL A 142 -4.45 -6.46 1.93
CA VAL A 142 -4.32 -5.05 2.30
C VAL A 142 -4.53 -4.17 1.09
N LEU A 143 -5.31 -3.09 1.25
CA LEU A 143 -5.35 -1.99 0.29
C LEU A 143 -4.21 -1.03 0.61
N GLY A 144 -3.26 -0.89 -0.30
CA GLY A 144 -2.15 0.06 -0.22
C GLY A 144 -2.61 1.51 -0.28
N HIS A 145 -1.82 2.38 0.23
CA HIS A 145 -1.86 3.85 0.21
C HIS A 145 -3.05 4.51 -0.50
N ILE A 146 -4.20 4.59 0.17
CA ILE A 146 -5.42 5.23 -0.36
C ILE A 146 -5.19 6.67 -0.87
N ASP A 147 -4.10 7.30 -0.45
CA ASP A 147 -3.75 8.69 -0.78
C ASP A 147 -2.60 8.81 -1.79
N TYR A 148 -2.28 7.74 -2.54
CA TYR A 148 -1.17 7.73 -3.51
C TYR A 148 -1.27 8.84 -4.54
N ILE A 149 -2.45 9.06 -5.11
CA ILE A 149 -2.69 10.13 -6.11
C ILE A 149 -2.29 11.52 -5.60
N ALA A 150 -2.37 11.77 -4.30
CA ALA A 150 -2.02 13.06 -3.73
C ALA A 150 -0.51 13.29 -3.59
N ARG A 151 0.33 12.28 -3.84
CA ARG A 151 1.80 12.39 -3.78
C ARG A 151 2.36 13.25 -4.91
N THR A 152 1.81 13.10 -6.10
CA THR A 152 2.35 13.66 -7.35
C THR A 152 1.40 14.64 -8.04
N ALA A 153 0.14 14.71 -7.61
CA ALA A 153 -0.87 15.57 -8.21
C ALA A 153 -0.45 17.05 -8.25
N PRO A 154 -0.43 17.70 -9.43
CA PRO A 154 0.13 19.04 -9.61
C PRO A 154 -0.81 20.17 -9.16
N TYR A 155 -1.89 19.85 -8.46
CA TYR A 155 -2.87 20.81 -8.02
C TYR A 155 -2.39 21.62 -6.81
N LYS A 156 -2.82 22.87 -6.70
CA LYS A 156 -2.50 23.75 -5.56
C LYS A 156 -2.83 23.11 -4.20
N ASN A 157 -3.90 22.33 -4.16
CA ASN A 157 -4.29 21.50 -3.04
C ASN A 157 -4.44 20.05 -3.51
N PRO A 158 -3.41 19.18 -3.39
CA PRO A 158 -3.50 17.78 -3.82
C PRO A 158 -4.17 16.87 -2.79
N GLU A 159 -4.50 17.36 -1.60
CA GLU A 159 -5.02 16.52 -0.52
C GLU A 159 -6.39 15.91 -0.84
N LEU A 160 -6.63 14.72 -0.28
CA LEU A 160 -7.94 14.08 -0.29
C LEU A 160 -8.87 14.83 0.67
N SER A 161 -9.99 15.30 0.17
CA SER A 161 -11.03 15.85 1.05
C SER A 161 -12.19 14.86 1.12
N TYR A 162 -12.40 14.23 2.27
CA TYR A 162 -13.52 13.31 2.45
C TYR A 162 -14.84 13.95 2.02
N GLY A 163 -15.08 15.20 2.44
CA GLY A 163 -16.34 15.91 2.09
C GLY A 163 -16.53 16.19 0.59
N ALA A 164 -15.43 16.23 -0.19
CA ALA A 164 -15.51 16.44 -1.64
C ALA A 164 -15.75 15.14 -2.44
N PHE A 165 -15.37 13.98 -1.86
CA PHE A 165 -15.37 12.67 -2.51
C PHE A 165 -16.04 11.60 -1.64
N ALA A 166 -17.02 11.99 -0.81
CA ALA A 166 -17.59 11.12 0.22
C ALA A 166 -18.19 9.82 -0.36
N ASP A 167 -18.91 9.92 -1.46
CA ASP A 167 -19.58 8.77 -2.08
C ASP A 167 -18.55 7.78 -2.64
N GLU A 168 -17.52 8.27 -3.31
CA GLU A 168 -16.47 7.45 -3.90
C GLU A 168 -15.55 6.85 -2.82
N ILE A 169 -15.17 7.63 -1.82
CA ILE A 169 -14.38 7.12 -0.67
C ILE A 169 -15.19 6.09 0.10
N ASP A 170 -16.46 6.34 0.39
CA ASP A 170 -17.34 5.36 1.04
C ASP A 170 -17.43 4.05 0.24
N ALA A 171 -17.44 4.12 -1.10
CA ALA A 171 -17.44 2.93 -1.95
C ALA A 171 -16.15 2.10 -1.76
N VAL A 172 -14.98 2.75 -1.72
CA VAL A 172 -13.70 2.09 -1.44
C VAL A 172 -13.71 1.44 -0.05
N LEU A 173 -14.12 2.20 0.97
CA LEU A 173 -14.13 1.73 2.35
C LEU A 173 -15.09 0.57 2.57
N ARG A 174 -16.27 0.59 1.93
CA ARG A 174 -17.22 -0.53 1.96
C ARG A 174 -16.66 -1.74 1.24
N ALA A 175 -16.09 -1.56 0.04
CA ALA A 175 -15.47 -2.66 -0.68
C ALA A 175 -14.37 -3.32 0.18
N ALA A 176 -13.53 -2.55 0.86
CA ALA A 176 -12.51 -3.09 1.74
C ALA A 176 -13.13 -3.90 2.90
N VAL A 177 -14.16 -3.38 3.57
CA VAL A 177 -14.83 -4.08 4.68
C VAL A 177 -15.58 -5.32 4.19
N ASP A 178 -16.29 -5.25 3.07
CA ASP A 178 -17.10 -6.33 2.54
C ASP A 178 -16.26 -7.52 2.01
N HIS A 179 -14.99 -7.24 1.63
CA HIS A 179 -14.04 -8.24 1.15
C HIS A 179 -12.95 -8.62 2.17
N ASP A 180 -13.11 -8.22 3.45
CA ASP A 180 -12.13 -8.48 4.52
C ASP A 180 -10.71 -7.93 4.23
N VAL A 181 -10.60 -6.89 3.40
CA VAL A 181 -9.35 -6.21 3.07
C VAL A 181 -9.04 -5.15 4.12
N VAL A 182 -7.86 -5.20 4.70
CA VAL A 182 -7.38 -4.21 5.68
C VAL A 182 -6.84 -2.98 4.96
N LEU A 183 -7.09 -1.77 5.49
CA LEU A 183 -6.45 -0.57 4.96
C LEU A 183 -5.01 -0.44 5.45
N GLU A 184 -4.12 -0.07 4.55
CA GLU A 184 -2.82 0.43 4.94
C GLU A 184 -2.94 1.87 5.48
N LEU A 185 -2.32 2.14 6.61
CA LEU A 185 -1.95 3.49 7.02
C LEU A 185 -0.53 3.75 6.51
N ASN A 186 -0.42 4.24 5.27
CA ASN A 186 0.86 4.54 4.67
C ASN A 186 1.48 5.77 5.32
N THR A 187 2.71 5.62 5.82
CA THR A 187 3.32 6.62 6.69
C THR A 187 4.12 7.69 5.95
N ARG A 188 4.34 7.51 4.64
CA ARG A 188 5.20 8.40 3.83
C ARG A 188 4.80 9.86 3.91
N ARG A 189 3.49 10.17 3.99
CA ARG A 189 2.97 11.53 4.05
C ARG A 189 2.58 12.01 5.44
N LEU A 190 2.58 11.15 6.46
CA LEU A 190 2.10 11.47 7.81
C LEU A 190 2.95 12.51 8.55
N GLY A 191 4.16 12.79 8.11
CA GLY A 191 4.98 13.90 8.64
C GLY A 191 4.38 15.28 8.42
N THR A 192 3.29 15.40 7.62
CA THR A 192 2.64 16.69 7.34
C THR A 192 1.29 16.81 8.05
N ARG A 193 1.09 17.91 8.79
CA ARG A 193 -0.21 18.20 9.45
C ARG A 193 -1.39 18.22 8.48
N ARG A 194 -1.12 18.55 7.22
CA ARG A 194 -2.14 18.65 6.18
C ARG A 194 -2.65 17.27 5.81
N ALA A 195 -1.75 16.33 5.50
CA ALA A 195 -2.14 14.95 5.22
C ALA A 195 -2.90 14.31 6.37
N LEU A 196 -2.40 14.45 7.61
CA LEU A 196 -3.08 13.95 8.81
C LEU A 196 -4.51 14.47 8.94
N LYS A 197 -4.71 15.78 8.73
CA LYS A 197 -6.03 16.42 8.83
C LYS A 197 -7.02 15.86 7.81
N GLU A 198 -6.57 15.61 6.59
CA GLU A 198 -7.45 15.14 5.51
C GLU A 198 -7.65 13.61 5.53
N LEU A 199 -6.69 12.85 6.07
CA LEU A 199 -6.84 11.41 6.26
C LEU A 199 -7.72 11.04 7.45
N ALA A 200 -7.73 11.84 8.54
CA ALA A 200 -8.49 11.52 9.74
C ALA A 200 -10.00 11.28 9.49
N PRO A 201 -10.72 12.07 8.69
CA PRO A 201 -12.12 11.79 8.37
C PRO A 201 -12.31 10.45 7.61
N ILE A 202 -11.36 10.07 6.75
CA ILE A 202 -11.40 8.84 5.97
C ILE A 202 -11.29 7.62 6.90
N TYR A 203 -10.28 7.60 7.78
CA TYR A 203 -10.09 6.50 8.73
C TYR A 203 -11.16 6.46 9.82
N THR A 204 -11.71 7.61 10.23
CA THR A 204 -12.92 7.67 11.09
C THR A 204 -14.09 6.98 10.40
N ARG A 205 -14.30 7.31 9.11
CA ARG A 205 -15.37 6.71 8.33
C ARG A 205 -15.16 5.21 8.10
N TYR A 206 -13.93 4.78 7.84
CA TYR A 206 -13.59 3.36 7.78
C TYR A 206 -14.00 2.63 9.06
N ARG A 207 -13.70 3.22 10.22
CA ARG A 207 -14.10 2.68 11.52
C ARG A 207 -15.62 2.61 11.69
N GLU A 208 -16.35 3.63 11.26
CA GLU A 208 -17.83 3.66 11.29
C GLU A 208 -18.47 2.57 10.40
N LEU A 209 -17.84 2.26 9.26
CA LEU A 209 -18.30 1.23 8.32
C LEU A 209 -17.95 -0.20 8.75
N GLY A 210 -17.22 -0.38 9.85
CA GLY A 210 -16.89 -1.68 10.41
C GLY A 210 -15.41 -2.06 10.33
N GLY A 211 -14.56 -1.25 9.70
CA GLY A 211 -13.12 -1.45 9.71
C GLY A 211 -12.55 -1.37 11.13
N THR A 212 -11.68 -2.28 11.49
CA THR A 212 -11.16 -2.39 12.88
C THR A 212 -9.65 -2.37 12.96
N CYS A 213 -8.99 -2.61 11.84
CA CYS A 213 -7.54 -2.80 11.77
C CYS A 213 -6.91 -1.98 10.66
N VAL A 214 -5.62 -1.68 10.81
CA VAL A 214 -4.75 -1.11 9.78
C VAL A 214 -3.39 -1.78 9.82
N THR A 215 -2.71 -1.88 8.67
CA THR A 215 -1.26 -2.11 8.65
C THR A 215 -0.54 -0.77 8.66
N LEU A 216 0.71 -0.74 9.14
CA LEU A 216 1.60 0.38 8.93
C LEU A 216 2.58 0.04 7.81
N GLY A 217 2.77 0.95 6.86
CA GLY A 217 3.71 0.78 5.77
C GLY A 217 4.44 2.09 5.47
N SER A 218 5.78 2.05 5.41
CA SER A 218 6.56 3.24 5.03
C SER A 218 6.67 3.40 3.52
N ASP A 219 6.47 2.33 2.78
CA ASP A 219 6.70 2.29 1.34
C ASP A 219 8.14 2.73 1.01
N ALA A 220 9.07 2.18 1.83
CA ALA A 220 10.47 2.54 1.79
C ALA A 220 11.19 1.89 0.61
N HIS A 221 11.93 2.71 -0.13
CA HIS A 221 12.83 2.30 -1.20
C HIS A 221 14.32 2.53 -0.83
N ASP A 222 14.55 3.03 0.38
CA ASP A 222 15.86 3.18 1.00
C ASP A 222 15.78 2.92 2.51
N ALA A 223 16.92 2.57 3.11
CA ALA A 223 16.97 2.18 4.52
C ALA A 223 16.61 3.32 5.50
N GLN A 224 16.72 4.59 5.08
CA GLN A 224 16.42 5.74 5.93
C GLN A 224 14.90 5.95 6.05
N ALA A 225 14.15 5.50 5.05
CA ALA A 225 12.70 5.59 5.03
C ALA A 225 12.01 4.46 5.82
N ILE A 226 12.69 3.36 6.15
CA ILE A 226 12.13 2.27 6.96
C ILE A 226 11.61 2.81 8.29
N GLY A 227 10.34 2.52 8.61
CA GLY A 227 9.68 2.94 9.84
C GLY A 227 9.46 4.46 9.96
N ALA A 228 9.59 5.21 8.86
CA ALA A 228 9.42 6.65 8.87
C ALA A 228 8.01 7.04 9.38
N ASN A 229 7.94 8.00 10.27
CA ASN A 229 6.69 8.52 10.88
C ASN A 229 5.87 7.50 11.69
N PHE A 230 6.43 6.36 12.10
CA PHE A 230 5.68 5.31 12.82
C PHE A 230 5.09 5.80 14.14
N ALA A 231 5.81 6.58 14.94
CA ALA A 231 5.25 7.15 16.17
C ALA A 231 3.99 8.01 15.89
N ILE A 232 3.99 8.76 14.78
CA ILE A 232 2.83 9.54 14.37
C ILE A 232 1.68 8.62 13.92
N ALA A 233 2.00 7.53 13.20
CA ALA A 233 1.03 6.56 12.74
C ALA A 233 0.38 5.78 13.89
N GLU A 234 1.15 5.42 14.91
CA GLU A 234 0.64 4.77 16.13
C GLU A 234 -0.35 5.68 16.86
N ASP A 235 0.03 6.95 17.10
CA ASP A 235 -0.85 7.95 17.71
C ASP A 235 -2.13 8.16 16.88
N PHE A 236 -1.99 8.20 15.56
CA PHE A 236 -3.12 8.34 14.63
C PHE A 236 -4.05 7.13 14.69
N ALA A 237 -3.52 5.91 14.59
CA ALA A 237 -4.32 4.69 14.67
C ALA A 237 -5.07 4.59 16.01
N GLN A 238 -4.38 4.93 17.12
CA GLN A 238 -5.00 5.00 18.45
C GLN A 238 -6.13 6.04 18.50
N ALA A 239 -5.93 7.24 17.96
CA ALA A 239 -6.94 8.29 17.93
C ALA A 239 -8.17 7.89 17.08
N MET A 240 -7.98 7.09 16.02
CA MET A 240 -9.06 6.56 15.18
C MET A 240 -9.66 5.26 15.73
N HIS A 241 -9.21 4.77 16.88
CA HIS A 241 -9.62 3.49 17.49
C HIS A 241 -9.43 2.28 16.56
N LEU A 242 -8.33 2.28 15.78
CA LEU A 242 -7.91 1.20 14.90
C LEU A 242 -6.76 0.42 15.54
N ARG A 243 -6.76 -0.90 15.37
CA ARG A 243 -5.70 -1.78 15.84
C ARG A 243 -4.67 -1.96 14.74
N ILE A 244 -3.41 -1.88 15.11
CA ILE A 244 -2.31 -2.15 14.19
C ILE A 244 -2.13 -3.66 14.08
N VAL A 245 -2.05 -4.15 12.86
CA VAL A 245 -1.88 -5.55 12.50
C VAL A 245 -0.79 -5.73 11.45
N THR A 246 -0.34 -6.96 11.31
CA THR A 246 0.50 -7.44 10.22
C THR A 246 -0.03 -8.79 9.75
N PHE A 247 0.61 -9.42 8.75
CA PHE A 247 0.18 -10.70 8.21
C PHE A 247 1.33 -11.70 8.23
N CYS A 248 1.02 -12.95 8.53
CA CYS A 248 1.91 -14.09 8.42
C CYS A 248 1.15 -15.23 7.76
N GLU A 249 1.70 -15.79 6.69
CA GLU A 249 1.00 -16.83 5.90
C GLU A 249 -0.43 -16.42 5.52
N ARG A 250 -0.62 -15.17 5.12
CA ARG A 250 -1.90 -14.55 4.76
C ARG A 250 -2.91 -14.47 5.94
N LYS A 251 -2.45 -14.64 7.17
CA LYS A 251 -3.28 -14.53 8.37
C LYS A 251 -2.97 -13.25 9.11
N CYS A 252 -4.01 -12.50 9.43
CA CYS A 252 -3.91 -11.27 10.21
C CYS A 252 -3.44 -11.57 11.64
N GLU A 253 -2.40 -10.88 12.09
CA GLU A 253 -1.85 -10.96 13.45
C GLU A 253 -1.80 -9.58 14.10
N PHE A 254 -2.13 -9.50 15.38
CA PHE A 254 -2.04 -8.26 16.15
C PHE A 254 -0.60 -7.95 16.57
N CYS A 255 -0.21 -6.70 16.42
CA CYS A 255 1.10 -6.20 16.81
C CYS A 255 1.19 -5.85 18.30
#